data_664d9c4cb1ff4226e377c370edea1e06
#
_entry.id   664d9c4cb1ff4226e377c370edea1e06
#
_cell.length_a   1.000
_cell.length_b   1.000
_cell.length_c   1.000
_cell.angle_alpha   90.00
_cell.angle_beta   90.00
_cell.angle_gamma   90.00
#
_symmetry.space_group_name_H-M   'P 1'
#
loop_
_entity.id
_entity.type
_entity.pdbx_description
1 polymer ?
#
loop_
_entity_poly.entity_id
_entity_poly.type
_entity_poly.pdbx_seq_one_letter_code
_entity_poly.pdbx_strand_id
1 'polypeptide(L)'
;MSQAILYGNRQTTVAAATGEGERLWVPLADLEQSTGWKLQPQGLCQGETCVPIPAARKGDWLDEPKRRFDLAAFAAHLGQPIKRDEEHGAWSFGPPVGASNEASGSGPVMAPDFTLPDLDGKLHSLSAYRGRKVFLFCWASW
;
A
#
# COMPACT_ATOMS: atom_id res chain seq x y z
N MET A 1 19.37 5.03 -8.29
CA MET A 1 18.70 3.85 -8.91
C MET A 1 17.20 4.06 -8.76
N SER A 2 16.43 3.69 -9.76
CA SER A 2 14.97 3.78 -9.67
C SER A 2 14.43 2.75 -8.69
N GLN A 3 13.36 3.10 -7.98
CA GLN A 3 12.65 2.17 -7.10
C GLN A 3 11.24 1.94 -7.64
N ALA A 4 10.83 0.68 -7.69
CA ALA A 4 9.45 0.31 -7.97
C ALA A 4 8.65 0.34 -6.67
N ILE A 5 7.56 1.09 -6.68
CA ILE A 5 6.70 1.28 -5.50
C ILE A 5 5.32 0.72 -5.81
N LEU A 6 4.92 -0.30 -5.06
CA LEU A 6 3.56 -0.86 -5.08
C LEU A 6 2.84 -0.37 -3.81
N TYR A 7 1.92 0.55 -3.97
CA TYR A 7 1.17 1.13 -2.85
C TYR A 7 -0.34 0.94 -3.07
N GLY A 8 -0.92 0.01 -2.33
CA GLY A 8 -2.30 -0.41 -2.59
C GLY A 8 -2.43 -0.94 -4.03
N ASN A 9 -3.33 -0.32 -4.81
CA ASN A 9 -3.54 -0.69 -6.21
C ASN A 9 -2.69 0.12 -7.21
N ARG A 10 -1.74 0.93 -6.71
CA ARG A 10 -0.85 1.73 -7.54
C ARG A 10 0.49 1.05 -7.71
N GLN A 11 1.00 1.06 -8.92
CA GLN A 11 2.36 0.64 -9.23
C GLN A 11 3.06 1.78 -9.97
N THR A 12 4.17 2.24 -9.43
CA THR A 12 4.90 3.38 -9.98
C THR A 12 6.40 3.12 -9.86
N THR A 13 7.15 3.48 -10.89
CA THR A 13 8.62 3.50 -10.82
C THR A 13 9.08 4.92 -10.62
N VAL A 14 9.77 5.19 -9.52
CA VAL A 14 10.26 6.53 -9.16
C VAL A 14 11.79 6.56 -9.33
N ALA A 15 12.23 7.29 -10.33
CA ALA A 15 13.65 7.32 -10.72
C ALA A 15 14.57 7.92 -9.65
N ALA A 16 14.09 8.92 -8.91
CA ALA A 16 14.85 9.60 -7.87
C ALA A 16 14.55 9.10 -6.45
N ALA A 17 13.78 8.01 -6.30
CA ALA A 17 13.60 7.37 -5.00
C ALA A 17 14.85 6.57 -4.63
N THR A 18 15.22 6.60 -3.36
CA THR A 18 16.38 5.89 -2.83
C THR A 18 15.99 5.02 -1.63
N GLY A 19 16.30 3.73 -1.72
CA GLY A 19 16.22 2.80 -0.59
C GLY A 19 17.52 2.85 0.21
N GLU A 20 17.43 3.14 1.50
CA GLU A 20 18.56 3.18 2.42
C GLU A 20 18.25 2.30 3.65
N GLY A 21 18.65 1.03 3.61
CA GLY A 21 18.28 0.07 4.65
C GLY A 21 16.75 -0.13 4.71
N GLU A 22 16.15 0.18 5.85
CA GLU A 22 14.69 0.09 6.03
C GLU A 22 13.93 1.36 5.61
N ARG A 23 14.63 2.37 5.10
CA ARG A 23 14.07 3.65 4.68
C ARG A 23 13.85 3.69 3.17
N LEU A 24 12.75 4.28 2.76
CA LEU A 24 12.46 4.59 1.37
C LEU A 24 12.21 6.09 1.22
N TRP A 25 13.20 6.78 0.68
CA TRP A 25 13.10 8.21 0.41
C TRP A 25 12.48 8.45 -0.96
N VAL A 26 11.34 9.10 -0.96
CA VAL A 26 10.59 9.45 -2.18
C VAL A 26 10.58 10.97 -2.33
N PRO A 27 10.92 11.51 -3.51
CA PRO A 27 10.78 12.95 -3.74
C PRO A 27 9.35 13.43 -3.50
N LEU A 28 9.18 14.59 -2.87
CA LEU A 28 7.86 15.15 -2.58
C LEU A 28 7.02 15.36 -3.85
N ALA A 29 7.67 15.61 -4.99
CA ALA A 29 6.99 15.76 -6.27
C ALA A 29 6.34 14.46 -6.77
N ASP A 30 6.92 13.30 -6.41
CA ASP A 30 6.46 11.98 -6.86
C ASP A 30 5.57 11.28 -5.82
N LEU A 31 5.50 11.82 -4.61
CA LEU A 31 4.80 11.20 -3.48
C LEU A 31 3.29 11.00 -3.76
N GLU A 32 2.63 12.04 -4.27
CA GLU A 32 1.20 11.98 -4.57
C GLU A 32 0.90 10.99 -5.71
N GLN A 33 1.71 10.98 -6.74
CA GLN A 33 1.53 10.07 -7.87
C GLN A 33 1.76 8.62 -7.47
N SER A 34 2.78 8.35 -6.65
CA SER A 34 3.15 6.99 -6.27
C SER A 34 2.25 6.40 -5.19
N THR A 35 1.69 7.21 -4.30
CA THR A 35 0.96 6.72 -3.13
C THR A 35 -0.47 7.24 -3.01
N GLY A 36 -0.77 8.38 -3.63
CA GLY A 36 -2.01 9.14 -3.40
C GLY A 36 -1.95 10.05 -2.18
N TRP A 37 -0.88 10.02 -1.40
CA TRP A 37 -0.68 10.92 -0.27
C TRP A 37 0.02 12.21 -0.70
N LYS A 38 -0.46 13.32 -0.18
CA LYS A 38 0.08 14.65 -0.45
C LYS A 38 0.47 15.33 0.84
N LEU A 39 1.68 15.91 0.87
CA LEU A 39 2.12 16.71 2.01
C LEU A 39 1.38 18.05 2.02
N GLN A 40 0.70 18.34 3.13
CA GLN A 40 -0.01 19.57 3.40
C GLN A 40 0.43 20.15 4.77
N PRO A 41 0.07 21.41 5.10
CA PRO A 41 0.46 22.01 6.39
C PRO A 41 0.02 21.21 7.61
N GLN A 42 -1.11 20.50 7.54
CA GLN A 42 -1.65 19.67 8.60
C GLN A 42 -1.06 18.25 8.67
N GLY A 43 -0.29 17.83 7.67
CA GLY A 43 0.30 16.49 7.62
C GLY A 43 0.22 15.85 6.23
N LEU A 44 0.27 14.54 6.14
CA LEU A 44 -0.01 13.83 4.91
C LEU A 44 -1.52 13.59 4.77
N CYS A 45 -2.05 13.99 3.62
CA CYS A 45 -3.47 13.88 3.32
C CYS A 45 -3.73 13.02 2.08
N GLN A 46 -4.76 12.19 2.16
CA GLN A 46 -5.31 11.41 1.04
C GLN A 46 -6.83 11.57 1.04
N GLY A 47 -7.36 12.28 0.05
CA GLY A 47 -8.75 12.68 0.06
C GLY A 47 -9.09 13.53 1.30
N GLU A 48 -10.07 13.11 2.07
CA GLU A 48 -10.50 13.78 3.31
C GLU A 48 -9.70 13.33 4.55
N THR A 49 -8.90 12.29 4.43
CA THR A 49 -8.11 11.76 5.54
C THR A 49 -6.75 12.42 5.60
N CYS A 50 -6.43 13.06 6.73
CA CYS A 50 -5.12 13.63 7.00
C CYS A 50 -4.47 12.98 8.21
N VAL A 51 -3.21 12.59 8.08
CA VAL A 51 -2.40 12.05 9.16
C VAL A 51 -1.36 13.08 9.55
N PRO A 52 -1.42 13.63 10.77
CA PRO A 52 -0.44 14.60 11.25
C PRO A 52 0.96 13.96 11.33
N ILE A 53 1.97 14.70 10.94
CA ILE A 53 3.36 14.29 11.19
C ILE A 53 3.70 14.69 12.63
N PRO A 54 4.03 13.73 13.52
CA PRO A 54 4.42 14.08 14.89
C PRO A 54 5.62 15.03 14.87
N ALA A 55 5.55 16.10 15.65
CA ALA A 55 6.61 17.11 15.68
C ALA A 55 8.00 16.53 15.99
N ALA A 56 8.05 15.53 16.88
CA ALA A 56 9.26 14.81 17.24
C ALA A 56 9.84 13.96 16.09
N ARG A 57 9.05 13.62 15.08
CA ARG A 57 9.45 12.80 13.94
C ARG A 57 9.53 13.54 12.61
N LYS A 58 9.21 14.84 12.61
CA LYS A 58 9.21 15.63 11.38
C LYS A 58 10.57 15.59 10.68
N GLY A 59 11.65 15.77 11.42
CA GLY A 59 12.99 15.72 10.87
C GLY A 59 13.46 14.32 10.44
N ASP A 60 12.86 13.26 11.00
CA ASP A 60 13.17 11.89 10.62
C ASP A 60 12.46 11.48 9.32
N TRP A 61 11.23 11.96 9.10
CA TRP A 61 10.42 11.58 7.95
C TRP A 61 10.53 12.53 6.77
N LEU A 62 10.86 13.80 7.03
CA LEU A 62 10.93 14.85 6.01
C LEU A 62 12.34 15.44 5.95
N ASP A 63 13.03 15.18 4.86
CA ASP A 63 14.29 15.83 4.52
C ASP A 63 13.95 17.08 3.68
N GLU A 64 13.71 18.20 4.37
CA GLU A 64 13.31 19.47 3.73
C GLU A 64 14.35 19.98 2.72
N PRO A 65 15.67 19.97 3.03
CA PRO A 65 16.69 20.40 2.07
C PRO A 65 16.69 19.62 0.77
N LYS A 66 16.50 18.31 0.84
CA LYS A 66 16.46 17.42 -0.33
C LYS A 66 15.05 17.21 -0.89
N ARG A 67 14.04 17.83 -0.27
CA ARG A 67 12.62 17.73 -0.66
C ARG A 67 12.17 16.29 -0.86
N ARG A 68 12.47 15.42 0.10
CA ARG A 68 12.13 14.01 0.06
C ARG A 68 11.47 13.56 1.36
N PHE A 69 10.68 12.53 1.28
CA PHE A 69 9.89 11.97 2.39
C PHE A 69 10.19 10.49 2.58
N ASP A 70 10.33 10.06 3.83
CA ASP A 70 10.52 8.64 4.17
C ASP A 70 9.18 7.91 4.18
N LEU A 71 8.85 7.30 3.05
CA LEU A 71 7.60 6.56 2.88
C LEU A 71 7.52 5.31 3.76
N ALA A 72 8.66 4.64 3.98
CA ALA A 72 8.68 3.42 4.81
C ALA A 72 8.40 3.74 6.28
N ALA A 73 8.99 4.81 6.83
CA ALA A 73 8.73 5.25 8.19
C ALA A 73 7.26 5.66 8.40
N PHE A 74 6.67 6.33 7.42
CA PHE A 74 5.25 6.70 7.44
C PHE A 74 4.34 5.48 7.37
N ALA A 75 4.61 4.54 6.47
CA ALA A 75 3.84 3.31 6.35
C ALA A 75 3.90 2.46 7.62
N ALA A 76 5.07 2.37 8.25
CA ALA A 76 5.24 1.71 9.54
C ALA A 76 4.40 2.40 10.65
N HIS A 77 4.33 3.73 10.65
CA HIS A 77 3.47 4.47 11.58
C HIS A 77 1.98 4.16 11.38
N LEU A 78 1.55 3.94 10.14
CA LEU A 78 0.19 3.52 9.82
C LEU A 78 -0.06 2.02 10.09
N GLY A 79 0.95 1.28 10.53
CA GLY A 79 0.84 -0.18 10.71
C GLY A 79 0.68 -0.93 9.39
N GLN A 80 1.16 -0.38 8.27
CA GLN A 80 1.14 -1.05 6.98
C GLN A 80 2.24 -2.12 6.91
N PRO A 81 1.93 -3.33 6.45
CA PRO A 81 2.97 -4.31 6.16
C PRO A 81 3.82 -3.85 4.99
N ILE A 82 5.14 -3.91 5.16
CA ILE A 82 6.12 -3.49 4.16
C ILE A 82 6.91 -4.73 3.74
N LYS A 83 7.01 -4.93 2.44
CA LYS A 83 7.92 -5.90 1.82
C LYS A 83 8.86 -5.18 0.87
N ARG A 84 10.11 -5.57 0.88
CA ARG A 84 11.12 -5.02 -0.02
C ARG A 84 11.88 -6.14 -0.72
N ASP A 85 12.26 -5.88 -1.94
CA ASP A 85 13.17 -6.66 -2.73
C ASP A 85 14.36 -5.76 -3.09
N GLU A 86 15.48 -5.99 -2.42
CA GLU A 86 16.69 -5.16 -2.59
C GLU A 86 17.34 -5.42 -3.95
N GLU A 87 17.28 -6.65 -4.43
CA GLU A 87 17.88 -7.05 -5.71
C GLU A 87 17.23 -6.32 -6.88
N HIS A 88 15.90 -6.17 -6.84
CA HIS A 88 15.13 -5.53 -7.91
C HIS A 88 14.74 -4.08 -7.58
N GLY A 89 15.12 -3.56 -6.42
CA GLY A 89 14.76 -2.21 -5.98
C GLY A 89 13.24 -2.01 -5.90
N ALA A 90 12.52 -3.00 -5.38
CA ALA A 90 11.07 -2.97 -5.30
C ALA A 90 10.57 -2.91 -3.84
N TRP A 91 9.53 -2.11 -3.63
CA TRP A 91 8.87 -1.93 -2.34
C TRP A 91 7.37 -2.14 -2.49
N SER A 92 6.79 -2.93 -1.61
CA SER A 92 5.35 -3.18 -1.56
C SER A 92 4.79 -2.80 -0.21
N PHE A 93 3.73 -2.01 -0.23
CA PHE A 93 3.01 -1.52 0.95
C PHE A 93 1.59 -2.08 0.92
N GLY A 94 1.28 -2.90 1.92
CA GLY A 94 -0.06 -3.44 2.10
C GLY A 94 -1.00 -2.41 2.74
N PRO A 95 -2.29 -2.74 2.90
CA PRO A 95 -3.22 -1.90 3.62
C PRO A 95 -2.83 -1.82 5.11
N PRO A 96 -3.14 -0.72 5.80
CA PRO A 96 -2.95 -0.62 7.25
C PRO A 96 -3.62 -1.78 7.98
N VAL A 97 -3.00 -2.27 9.04
CA VAL A 97 -3.60 -3.32 9.87
C VAL A 97 -4.93 -2.79 10.44
N GLY A 98 -6.04 -3.44 10.05
CA GLY A 98 -7.40 -2.99 10.40
C GLY A 98 -8.12 -2.20 9.29
N ALA A 99 -7.44 -1.79 8.23
CA ALA A 99 -8.06 -1.16 7.05
C ALA A 99 -8.49 -2.17 5.98
N SER A 100 -8.19 -3.45 6.16
CA SER A 100 -8.80 -4.51 5.37
C SER A 100 -10.25 -4.66 5.81
N ASN A 101 -11.13 -4.15 4.97
CA ASN A 101 -12.58 -4.08 5.09
C ASN A 101 -13.08 -2.96 6.00
N GLU A 102 -13.30 -1.83 5.33
CA GLU A 102 -14.28 -0.83 5.69
C GLU A 102 -14.63 -0.74 7.18
N ALA A 103 -14.19 0.36 7.78
CA ALA A 103 -14.76 0.90 8.98
C ALA A 103 -14.92 -0.08 10.14
N SER A 104 -13.90 -0.12 10.97
CA SER A 104 -14.11 -0.19 12.42
C SER A 104 -15.47 -0.78 12.84
N GLY A 105 -15.59 -2.04 12.77
CA GLY A 105 -16.66 -2.74 13.42
C GLY A 105 -16.18 -4.13 13.74
N SER A 106 -16.46 -4.61 14.91
CA SER A 106 -16.29 -5.99 15.36
C SER A 106 -17.15 -6.99 14.54
N GLY A 107 -17.25 -6.76 13.24
CA GLY A 107 -17.96 -7.59 12.28
C GLY A 107 -17.06 -8.61 11.60
N PRO A 108 -17.63 -9.64 11.00
CA PRO A 108 -16.86 -10.64 10.25
C PRO A 108 -16.14 -9.99 9.08
N VAL A 109 -14.87 -10.37 8.91
CA VAL A 109 -14.08 -9.95 7.75
C VAL A 109 -14.70 -10.55 6.48
N MET A 110 -15.14 -9.69 5.56
CA MET A 110 -15.74 -10.12 4.31
C MET A 110 -14.67 -10.31 3.24
N ALA A 111 -14.66 -11.47 2.59
CA ALA A 111 -13.81 -11.68 1.43
C ALA A 111 -14.31 -10.83 0.25
N PRO A 112 -13.41 -10.18 -0.51
CA PRO A 112 -13.81 -9.49 -1.73
C PRO A 112 -14.44 -10.46 -2.72
N ASP A 113 -15.50 -10.03 -3.39
CA ASP A 113 -16.11 -10.84 -4.42
C ASP A 113 -15.26 -10.84 -5.70
N PHE A 114 -15.20 -11.96 -6.38
CA PHE A 114 -14.56 -12.09 -7.68
C PHE A 114 -15.34 -13.05 -8.55
N THR A 115 -15.18 -12.93 -9.86
CA THR A 115 -15.81 -13.80 -10.84
C THR A 115 -14.75 -14.36 -11.78
N LEU A 116 -14.72 -15.67 -11.92
CA LEU A 116 -13.78 -16.38 -12.78
C LEU A 116 -14.53 -17.34 -13.71
N PRO A 117 -14.05 -17.52 -14.95
CA PRO A 117 -14.59 -18.52 -15.86
C PRO A 117 -14.05 -19.91 -15.49
N ASP A 118 -14.89 -20.95 -15.69
CA ASP A 118 -14.42 -22.34 -15.72
C ASP A 118 -13.85 -22.71 -17.10
N LEU A 119 -13.51 -23.98 -17.29
CA LEU A 119 -12.91 -24.48 -18.53
C LEU A 119 -13.87 -24.38 -19.72
N ASP A 120 -15.18 -24.33 -19.47
CA ASP A 120 -16.22 -24.17 -20.49
C ASP A 120 -16.58 -22.69 -20.73
N GLY A 121 -15.91 -21.77 -20.05
CA GLY A 121 -16.14 -20.33 -20.13
C GLY A 121 -17.32 -19.83 -19.31
N LYS A 122 -17.96 -20.68 -18.51
CA LYS A 122 -19.04 -20.29 -17.61
C LYS A 122 -18.49 -19.52 -16.41
N LEU A 123 -19.10 -18.38 -16.13
CA LEU A 123 -18.69 -17.50 -15.03
C LEU A 123 -19.23 -18.00 -13.69
N HIS A 124 -18.33 -18.03 -12.70
CA HIS A 124 -18.60 -18.36 -11.31
C HIS A 124 -18.16 -17.21 -10.42
N SER A 125 -19.07 -16.69 -9.60
CA SER A 125 -18.79 -15.64 -8.62
C SER A 125 -18.70 -16.24 -7.22
N LEU A 126 -17.77 -15.74 -6.41
CA LEU A 126 -17.65 -16.18 -5.01
C LEU A 126 -18.94 -15.95 -4.23
N SER A 127 -19.62 -14.84 -4.50
CA SER A 127 -20.92 -14.50 -3.89
C SER A 127 -22.03 -15.53 -4.13
N ALA A 128 -21.96 -16.31 -5.21
CA ALA A 128 -22.93 -17.37 -5.51
C ALA A 128 -22.86 -18.52 -4.50
N TYR A 129 -21.79 -18.62 -3.74
CA TYR A 129 -21.58 -19.67 -2.73
C TYR A 129 -21.85 -19.18 -1.30
N ARG A 130 -22.54 -18.05 -1.13
CA ARG A 130 -22.89 -17.55 0.22
C ARG A 130 -23.67 -18.59 1.02
N GLY A 131 -23.34 -18.69 2.31
CA GLY A 131 -23.90 -19.71 3.21
C GLY A 131 -23.23 -21.07 3.12
N ARG A 132 -22.21 -21.22 2.27
CA ARG A 132 -21.40 -22.44 2.17
C ARG A 132 -19.97 -22.16 2.59
N LYS A 133 -19.28 -23.20 3.09
CA LYS A 133 -17.83 -23.13 3.32
C LYS A 133 -17.13 -23.32 1.97
N VAL A 134 -16.29 -22.35 1.58
CA VAL A 134 -15.50 -22.38 0.34
C VAL A 134 -14.03 -22.47 0.70
N PHE A 135 -13.33 -23.43 0.13
CA PHE A 135 -11.88 -23.50 0.17
C PHE A 135 -11.33 -23.14 -1.19
N LEU A 136 -10.56 -22.04 -1.25
CA LEU A 136 -9.92 -21.57 -2.47
C LEU A 136 -8.45 -22.02 -2.48
N PHE A 137 -8.07 -22.77 -3.49
CA PHE A 137 -6.70 -23.22 -3.70
C PHE A 137 -6.18 -22.69 -5.04
N CYS A 138 -5.03 -22.05 -5.04
CA CYS A 138 -4.37 -21.56 -6.24
C CYS A 138 -3.06 -22.31 -6.41
N TRP A 139 -2.84 -22.83 -7.63
CA TRP A 139 -1.56 -23.41 -7.98
C TRP A 139 -1.20 -23.04 -9.42
N ALA A 140 0.03 -23.28 -9.79
CA ALA A 140 0.48 -23.17 -11.17
C ALA A 140 1.26 -24.44 -11.54
N SER A 141 1.11 -24.86 -12.79
CA SER A 141 1.88 -25.93 -13.38
C SER A 141 2.90 -25.31 -14.34
N TRP A 142 4.14 -25.17 -13.91
CA TRP A 142 5.28 -24.79 -14.73
C TRP A 142 6.36 -25.83 -14.65
#